data_819a7107282af4d92536ddcb4f61dc14
#
_entry.id   819a7107282af4d92536ddcb4f61dc14
#
_cell.length_a   1.000
_cell.length_b   1.000
_cell.length_c   1.000
_cell.angle_alpha   90.00
_cell.angle_beta   90.00
_cell.angle_gamma   90.00
#
_symmetry.space_group_name_H-M   'P 1'
#
loop_
_entity.id
_entity.type
_entity.pdbx_description
1 polymer ?
#
loop_
_entity_poly.entity_id
_entity_poly.type
_entity_poly.pdbx_seq_one_letter_code
_entity_poly.pdbx_strand_id
1 'polypeptide(L)'
;MKYGMRSVQPDLVVHFRRSSAPPHGLDPDRDRGPRVGLIVAKRVGSAVERHRVARRLRHVARPMLGSLDPLDQVVIRALPSSRNVSSARLEQQVRSGLRRAFELAGTGR
;
A
#
# COMPACT_ATOMS: atom_id res chain seq x y z
N MET A 1 12.51 -9.18 3.75
CA MET A 1 13.31 -8.19 4.38
C MET A 1 12.66 -7.73 5.66
N LYS A 2 13.40 -7.75 6.66
CA LYS A 2 12.90 -7.31 7.93
C LYS A 2 12.81 -5.80 8.05
N TYR A 3 13.27 -5.09 7.05
CA TYR A 3 13.28 -3.64 7.09
C TYR A 3 12.24 -3.08 6.16
N GLY A 4 11.07 -2.92 6.68
CA GLY A 4 10.04 -2.21 5.98
C GLY A 4 10.28 -0.72 6.09
N MET A 5 9.92 0.02 5.04
CA MET A 5 9.93 1.47 5.07
C MET A 5 8.50 1.95 5.23
N ARG A 6 8.35 3.04 5.99
CA ARG A 6 7.03 3.58 6.28
C ARG A 6 7.00 5.05 5.92
N SER A 7 5.98 5.44 5.19
CA SER A 7 5.75 6.85 4.87
C SER A 7 4.40 7.26 5.42
N VAL A 8 4.40 8.20 6.34
CA VAL A 8 3.17 8.69 6.98
C VAL A 8 2.62 9.84 6.16
N GLN A 9 1.36 9.73 5.78
CA GLN A 9 0.61 10.76 5.08
C GLN A 9 -0.51 11.25 5.98
N PRO A 10 -1.17 12.38 5.65
CA PRO A 10 -2.22 12.89 6.53
C PRO A 10 -3.36 11.93 6.83
N ASP A 11 -3.75 11.12 5.85
CA ASP A 11 -4.92 10.25 5.99
C ASP A 11 -4.62 8.77 5.83
N LEU A 12 -3.36 8.42 5.62
CA LEU A 12 -2.96 7.03 5.49
C LEU A 12 -1.46 6.87 5.74
N VAL A 13 -1.03 5.63 5.86
CA VAL A 13 0.38 5.30 6.01
C VAL A 13 0.70 4.24 4.96
N VAL A 14 1.78 4.45 4.22
CA VAL A 14 2.23 3.49 3.23
C VAL A 14 3.43 2.74 3.81
N HIS A 15 3.31 1.41 3.87
CA HIS A 15 4.41 0.55 4.28
C HIS A 15 4.93 -0.15 3.02
N PHE A 16 6.22 -0.11 2.84
CA PHE A 16 6.86 -0.71 1.67
C PHE A 16 7.96 -1.66 2.12
N ARG A 17 8.00 -2.82 1.49
CA ARG A 17 9.05 -3.79 1.74
C ARG A 17 9.34 -4.53 0.45
N ARG A 18 10.61 -4.72 0.15
CA ARG A 18 11.02 -5.55 -0.97
C ARG A 18 11.52 -6.88 -0.43
N SER A 19 10.87 -7.95 -0.84
CA SER A 19 11.30 -9.28 -0.45
C SER A 19 12.58 -9.63 -1.18
N SER A 20 13.40 -10.46 -0.53
CA SER A 20 14.50 -11.10 -1.23
C SER A 20 13.91 -12.18 -2.13
N ALA A 21 14.76 -12.94 -2.81
CA ALA A 21 14.29 -14.02 -3.67
C ALA A 21 13.26 -14.87 -2.93
N PRO A 22 12.23 -15.37 -3.64
CA PRO A 22 11.21 -16.19 -3.01
C PRO A 22 11.83 -17.38 -2.29
N PRO A 23 11.29 -17.76 -1.13
CA PRO A 23 11.74 -18.95 -0.46
C PRO A 23 11.58 -20.17 -1.36
N HIS A 24 12.51 -21.09 -1.21
CA HIS A 24 12.48 -22.31 -2.00
C HIS A 24 11.18 -23.07 -1.74
N GLY A 25 10.56 -23.52 -2.81
CA GLY A 25 9.35 -24.32 -2.69
C GLY A 25 8.03 -23.54 -2.74
N LEU A 26 8.09 -22.22 -2.92
CA LEU A 26 6.88 -21.46 -3.07
C LEU A 26 6.22 -21.73 -4.41
N ASP A 27 4.90 -21.68 -4.39
CA ASP A 27 4.08 -21.81 -5.59
C ASP A 27 4.33 -20.58 -6.48
N PRO A 28 4.85 -20.75 -7.70
CA PRO A 28 5.10 -19.61 -8.57
C PRO A 28 3.86 -18.80 -8.88
N ASP A 29 2.70 -19.43 -8.95
CA ASP A 29 1.48 -18.73 -9.27
C ASP A 29 1.02 -17.82 -8.13
N ARG A 30 1.31 -18.23 -6.90
CA ARG A 30 0.95 -17.43 -5.74
C ARG A 30 1.83 -16.22 -5.56
N ASP A 31 3.07 -16.31 -6.01
CA ASP A 31 4.07 -15.28 -5.76
C ASP A 31 4.38 -14.45 -6.99
N ARG A 32 3.53 -14.56 -7.98
CA ARG A 32 3.69 -13.78 -9.18
C ARG A 32 3.18 -12.37 -8.94
N GLY A 33 4.04 -11.40 -9.20
CA GLY A 33 3.67 -10.01 -9.13
C GLY A 33 3.74 -9.40 -7.75
N PRO A 34 3.62 -8.08 -7.68
CA PRO A 34 3.68 -7.35 -6.41
C PRO A 34 2.43 -7.59 -5.58
N ARG A 35 2.57 -7.42 -4.28
CA ARG A 35 1.47 -7.60 -3.34
C ARG A 35 1.11 -6.27 -2.72
N VAL A 36 -0.18 -5.96 -2.77
CA VAL A 36 -0.71 -4.76 -2.13
C VAL A 36 -1.79 -5.18 -1.16
N GLY A 37 -1.58 -4.87 0.12
CA GLY A 37 -2.55 -5.14 1.15
C GLY A 37 -3.13 -3.86 1.70
N LEU A 38 -4.33 -3.95 2.23
CA LEU A 38 -5.00 -2.81 2.83
C LEU A 38 -5.36 -3.14 4.27
N ILE A 39 -5.15 -2.17 5.15
CA ILE A 39 -5.58 -2.29 6.55
C ILE A 39 -6.55 -1.14 6.83
N VAL A 40 -7.81 -1.49 7.08
CA VAL A 40 -8.83 -0.50 7.42
C VAL A 40 -9.44 -0.95 8.73
N ALA A 41 -8.93 -0.41 9.82
CA ALA A 41 -9.31 -0.81 11.17
C ALA A 41 -10.68 -0.27 11.55
N LYS A 42 -11.24 -0.84 12.62
CA LYS A 42 -12.58 -0.47 13.09
C LYS A 42 -12.70 1.01 13.42
N ARG A 43 -11.63 1.63 13.87
CA ARG A 43 -11.67 3.04 14.25
C ARG A 43 -11.80 3.99 13.05
N VAL A 44 -11.68 3.48 11.83
CA VAL A 44 -11.92 4.31 10.66
C VAL A 44 -13.41 4.65 10.55
N GLY A 45 -14.27 3.74 10.98
CA GLY A 45 -15.70 4.00 10.95
C GLY A 45 -16.51 2.73 10.98
N SER A 46 -17.78 2.85 10.60
CA SER A 46 -18.69 1.73 10.51
C SER A 46 -18.23 0.75 9.45
N ALA A 47 -18.84 -0.44 9.43
CA ALA A 47 -18.51 -1.44 8.41
C ALA A 47 -18.71 -0.88 7.01
N VAL A 48 -19.78 -0.09 6.80
CA VAL A 48 -20.04 0.52 5.50
C VAL A 48 -18.94 1.52 5.14
N GLU A 49 -18.55 2.35 6.11
CA GLU A 49 -17.49 3.33 5.87
C GLU A 49 -16.16 2.68 5.58
N ARG A 50 -15.80 1.65 6.34
CA ARG A 50 -14.57 0.91 6.12
C ARG A 50 -14.53 0.26 4.76
N HIS A 51 -15.66 -0.31 4.35
CA HIS A 51 -15.76 -0.95 3.05
C HIS A 51 -15.57 0.07 1.92
N ARG A 52 -16.16 1.26 2.09
CA ARG A 52 -16.03 2.34 1.13
C ARG A 52 -14.58 2.80 0.99
N VAL A 53 -13.90 2.98 2.12
CA VAL A 53 -12.48 3.38 2.11
C VAL A 53 -11.63 2.32 1.42
N ALA A 54 -11.83 1.07 1.77
CA ALA A 54 -11.07 -0.03 1.16
C ALA A 54 -11.26 -0.08 -0.35
N ARG A 55 -12.49 0.13 -0.79
CA ARG A 55 -12.82 0.12 -2.22
C ARG A 55 -12.12 1.25 -2.95
N ARG A 56 -12.13 2.46 -2.37
CA ARG A 56 -11.43 3.60 -2.96
C ARG A 56 -9.94 3.37 -3.03
N LEU A 57 -9.36 2.81 -1.98
CA LEU A 57 -7.92 2.56 -1.95
C LEU A 57 -7.52 1.50 -2.98
N ARG A 58 -8.32 0.45 -3.14
CA ARG A 58 -8.05 -0.54 -4.17
C ARG A 58 -8.06 0.08 -5.56
N HIS A 59 -9.06 0.92 -5.79
CA HIS A 59 -9.20 1.59 -7.08
C HIS A 59 -8.00 2.51 -7.36
N VAL A 60 -7.58 3.25 -6.34
CA VAL A 60 -6.44 4.16 -6.45
C VAL A 60 -5.13 3.41 -6.64
N ALA A 61 -4.96 2.30 -5.94
CA ALA A 61 -3.70 1.56 -5.96
C ALA A 61 -3.50 0.75 -7.24
N ARG A 62 -4.59 0.33 -7.88
CA ARG A 62 -4.51 -0.54 -9.05
C ARG A 62 -3.59 -0.01 -10.14
N PRO A 63 -3.72 1.27 -10.57
CA PRO A 63 -2.83 1.78 -11.62
C PRO A 63 -1.36 1.83 -11.21
N MET A 64 -1.09 1.80 -9.91
CA MET A 64 0.28 1.93 -9.43
C MET A 64 1.03 0.61 -9.38
N LEU A 65 0.31 -0.51 -9.58
CA LEU A 65 0.93 -1.83 -9.56
C LEU A 65 2.01 -1.97 -10.63
N GLY A 66 1.84 -1.29 -11.75
CA GLY A 66 2.80 -1.37 -12.84
C GLY A 66 4.17 -0.79 -12.52
N SER A 67 4.26 0.06 -11.49
CA SER A 67 5.54 0.64 -11.10
C SER A 67 6.24 -0.16 -10.01
N LEU A 68 5.66 -1.28 -9.58
CA LEU A 68 6.23 -2.13 -8.55
C LEU A 68 6.92 -3.33 -9.15
N ASP A 69 8.01 -3.77 -8.52
CA ASP A 69 8.66 -5.01 -8.90
C ASP A 69 7.86 -6.21 -8.37
N PRO A 70 8.00 -7.37 -8.99
CA PRO A 70 7.27 -8.55 -8.53
C PRO A 70 7.50 -8.93 -7.07
N LEU A 71 8.63 -8.55 -6.49
CA LEU A 71 8.95 -8.85 -5.11
C LEU A 71 8.56 -7.74 -4.14
N ASP A 72 7.98 -6.68 -4.64
CA ASP A 72 7.57 -5.58 -3.77
C ASP A 72 6.31 -5.93 -3.01
N GLN A 73 6.27 -5.50 -1.75
CA GLN A 73 5.11 -5.63 -0.90
C GLN A 73 4.75 -4.25 -0.36
N VAL A 74 3.51 -3.88 -0.54
CA VAL A 74 3.00 -2.58 -0.09
C VAL A 74 1.79 -2.83 0.79
N VAL A 75 1.73 -2.17 1.93
CA VAL A 75 0.55 -2.19 2.78
C VAL A 75 0.13 -0.75 3.00
N ILE A 76 -1.11 -0.45 2.69
CA ILE A 76 -1.69 0.86 2.90
C ILE A 76 -2.61 0.77 4.10
N ARG A 77 -2.26 1.51 5.14
CA ARG A 77 -3.06 1.57 6.36
C ARG A 77 -3.88 2.85 6.34
N ALA A 78 -5.18 2.72 6.34
CA ALA A 78 -6.06 3.89 6.38
C ALA A 78 -6.14 4.43 7.81
N LEU A 79 -6.00 5.75 7.93
CA LEU A 79 -6.20 6.44 9.20
C LEU A 79 -7.67 6.85 9.30
N PRO A 80 -8.17 7.15 10.52
CA PRO A 80 -9.59 7.50 10.68
C PRO A 80 -10.07 8.62 9.78
N SER A 81 -9.23 9.61 9.50
CA SER A 81 -9.61 10.72 8.64
C SER A 81 -9.81 10.34 7.19
N SER A 82 -9.33 9.16 6.78
CA SER A 82 -9.42 8.74 5.38
C SER A 82 -10.86 8.64 4.87
N ARG A 83 -11.81 8.40 5.77
CA ARG A 83 -13.21 8.27 5.39
C ARG A 83 -13.82 9.57 4.88
N ASN A 84 -13.17 10.70 5.20
CA ASN A 84 -13.69 12.04 4.90
C ASN A 84 -12.98 12.70 3.72
N VAL A 85 -12.07 12.00 3.05
CA VAL A 85 -11.32 12.60 1.96
C VAL A 85 -11.70 11.97 0.63
N SER A 86 -11.49 12.74 -0.43
CA SER A 86 -11.84 12.28 -1.77
C SER A 86 -10.88 11.21 -2.27
N SER A 87 -11.32 10.47 -3.29
CA SER A 87 -10.46 9.50 -3.95
C SER A 87 -9.23 10.15 -4.56
N ALA A 88 -9.38 11.36 -5.12
CA ALA A 88 -8.25 12.08 -5.68
C ALA A 88 -7.19 12.38 -4.63
N ARG A 89 -7.64 12.75 -3.43
CA ARG A 89 -6.71 13.03 -2.34
C ARG A 89 -6.02 11.76 -1.85
N LEU A 90 -6.77 10.67 -1.76
CA LEU A 90 -6.19 9.38 -1.38
C LEU A 90 -5.15 8.94 -2.41
N GLU A 91 -5.45 9.15 -3.69
CA GLU A 91 -4.51 8.81 -4.76
C GLU A 91 -3.22 9.61 -4.62
N GLN A 92 -3.33 10.89 -4.37
CA GLN A 92 -2.17 11.76 -4.18
C GLN A 92 -1.31 11.26 -3.02
N GLN A 93 -1.95 10.89 -1.92
CA GLN A 93 -1.22 10.42 -0.74
C GLN A 93 -0.57 9.06 -0.96
N VAL A 94 -1.25 8.15 -1.63
CA VAL A 94 -0.66 6.85 -1.94
C VAL A 94 0.54 7.04 -2.85
N ARG A 95 0.43 7.88 -3.86
CA ARG A 95 1.51 8.16 -4.79
C ARG A 95 2.71 8.78 -4.07
N SER A 96 2.45 9.79 -3.26
CA SER A 96 3.51 10.45 -2.49
C SER A 96 4.14 9.49 -1.48
N GLY A 97 3.31 8.68 -0.83
CA GLY A 97 3.78 7.71 0.14
C GLY A 97 4.68 6.65 -0.48
N LEU A 98 4.30 6.14 -1.64
CA LEU A 98 5.12 5.17 -2.35
C LEU A 98 6.44 5.76 -2.78
N ARG A 99 6.41 6.98 -3.34
CA ARG A 99 7.63 7.65 -3.76
C ARG A 99 8.58 7.82 -2.57
N ARG A 100 8.05 8.26 -1.46
CA ARG A 100 8.88 8.48 -0.27
C ARG A 100 9.43 7.16 0.27
N ALA A 101 8.62 6.12 0.25
CA ALA A 101 9.06 4.81 0.73
C ALA A 101 10.16 4.26 -0.17
N PHE A 102 10.05 4.43 -1.48
CA PHE A 102 11.11 4.03 -2.40
C PHE A 102 12.40 4.77 -2.11
N GLU A 103 12.33 6.08 -1.88
CA GLU A 103 13.51 6.87 -1.55
C GLU A 103 14.17 6.36 -0.27
N LEU A 104 13.37 6.11 0.76
CA LEU A 104 13.88 5.61 2.03
C LEU A 104 14.50 4.22 1.91
N ALA A 105 13.94 3.41 1.02
CA ALA A 105 14.47 2.06 0.79
C ALA A 105 15.71 2.05 -0.10
N GLY A 106 16.05 3.19 -0.71
CA GLY A 106 17.21 3.26 -1.59
C GLY A 106 17.02 2.53 -2.90
N THR A 107 15.78 2.44 -3.38
CA THR A 107 15.52 1.70 -4.62
C THR A 107 15.88 2.48 -5.87
N GLY A 108 16.06 3.79 -5.78
CA GLY A 108 16.43 4.61 -6.92
C GLY A 108 15.31 4.89 -7.90
N ARG A 109 14.09 4.74 -7.51
CA ARG A 109 12.94 4.98 -8.40
C ARG A 109 12.35 6.35 -8.25
#